data_0d692a3ae019b2bdb1159c9639f007e6
#
_entry.id   0d692a3ae019b2bdb1159c9639f007e6
#
_cell.length_a   1.000
_cell.length_b   1.000
_cell.length_c   1.000
_cell.angle_alpha   90.00
_cell.angle_beta   90.00
_cell.angle_gamma   90.00
#
_symmetry.space_group_name_H-M   'P 1'
#
loop_
_entity.id
_entity.type
_entity.pdbx_description
1 polymer ?
#
loop_
_entity_poly.entity_id
_entity_poly.type
_entity_poly.pdbx_seq_one_letter_code
_entity_poly.pdbx_strand_id
1 'polypeptide(L)'
;VIEEPLSLDAVRPGTGSATLVDLAGLDDALAQARGELERAAQGAAASAIAQADVVLWCDPTARFDASSLPPAAAAALSRLGTRQVLRVRTCADLVAQGASESLSVCALDGFGLARLLRAVADVAVAGRGRRGLAAILPRHRAALERCAVATRLARDMAAATADDARLDRPEEVAQALRDALDAAGELSGRIGVEEILGRVFASFCVGK
;
A
#
# COMPACT_ATOMS: atom_id res chain seq x y z
N VAL A 1 14.82 18.50 -4.98
CA VAL A 1 13.78 17.49 -4.69
C VAL A 1 12.48 18.04 -5.23
N ILE A 2 11.81 17.28 -6.07
CA ILE A 2 10.47 17.58 -6.61
C ILE A 2 9.52 16.55 -6.02
N GLU A 3 8.37 17.02 -5.54
CA GLU A 3 7.35 16.17 -4.96
C GLU A 3 6.05 16.29 -5.75
N GLU A 4 5.50 15.15 -6.18
CA GLU A 4 4.28 15.08 -6.96
C GLU A 4 3.31 14.05 -6.38
N PRO A 5 2.02 14.37 -6.24
CA PRO A 5 1.03 13.40 -5.80
C PRO A 5 0.75 12.36 -6.89
N LEU A 6 0.74 11.09 -6.51
CA LEU A 6 0.45 9.96 -7.38
C LEU A 6 -0.77 9.20 -6.86
N SER A 7 -1.86 9.18 -7.64
CA SER A 7 -3.02 8.35 -7.31
C SER A 7 -2.77 6.89 -7.69
N LEU A 8 -2.91 6.00 -6.71
CA LEU A 8 -2.79 4.55 -6.91
C LEU A 8 -4.17 3.87 -7.06
N ASP A 9 -5.25 4.59 -6.78
CA ASP A 9 -6.62 4.07 -6.89
C ASP A 9 -7.02 3.72 -8.32
N ALA A 10 -6.41 4.39 -9.31
CA ALA A 10 -6.65 4.10 -10.73
C ALA A 10 -6.20 2.68 -11.14
N VAL A 11 -5.21 2.13 -10.46
CA VAL A 11 -4.67 0.78 -10.75
C VAL A 11 -5.06 -0.26 -9.71
N ARG A 12 -5.37 0.19 -8.49
CA ARG A 12 -5.83 -0.66 -7.40
C ARG A 12 -6.75 0.13 -6.46
N PRO A 13 -8.07 -0.03 -6.58
CA PRO A 13 -9.04 0.66 -5.72
C PRO A 13 -8.77 0.46 -4.23
N GLY A 14 -8.91 1.53 -3.44
CA GLY A 14 -8.67 1.50 -2.00
C GLY A 14 -7.20 1.59 -1.57
N THR A 15 -6.27 1.79 -2.51
CA THR A 15 -4.85 2.00 -2.18
C THR A 15 -4.58 3.45 -1.76
N GLY A 16 -5.36 4.41 -2.26
CA GLY A 16 -5.20 5.84 -1.97
C GLY A 16 -4.11 6.48 -2.81
N SER A 17 -3.39 7.44 -2.23
CA SER A 17 -2.33 8.20 -2.90
C SER A 17 -0.96 7.93 -2.29
N ALA A 18 0.08 8.15 -3.09
CA ALA A 18 1.48 8.22 -2.68
C ALA A 18 2.04 9.59 -3.08
N THR A 19 3.13 10.01 -2.46
CA THR A 19 3.93 11.14 -2.93
C THR A 19 5.14 10.59 -3.67
N LEU A 20 5.26 10.91 -4.94
CA LEU A 20 6.45 10.62 -5.73
C LEU A 20 7.49 11.71 -5.45
N VAL A 21 8.68 11.30 -5.06
CA VAL A 21 9.79 12.20 -4.75
C VAL A 21 10.90 11.97 -5.77
N ASP A 22 11.16 12.96 -6.63
CA ASP A 22 12.26 12.92 -7.57
C ASP A 22 13.52 13.45 -6.92
N LEU A 23 14.58 12.63 -6.96
CA LEU A 23 15.86 12.91 -6.34
C LEU A 23 16.89 13.27 -7.41
N ALA A 24 17.81 14.17 -7.09
CA ALA A 24 18.99 14.43 -7.92
C ALA A 24 19.73 13.13 -8.20
N GLY A 25 20.30 13.00 -9.39
CA GLY A 25 21.04 11.81 -9.82
C GLY A 25 22.13 11.44 -8.81
N LEU A 26 22.15 10.17 -8.44
CA LEU A 26 23.11 9.60 -7.50
C LEU A 26 24.30 9.04 -8.28
N ASP A 27 25.25 9.90 -8.65
CA ASP A 27 26.51 9.50 -9.32
C ASP A 27 27.69 10.06 -8.51
N ASP A 28 28.48 9.15 -7.97
CA ASP A 28 29.64 9.51 -7.12
C ASP A 28 30.75 10.26 -7.92
N ALA A 29 30.87 9.96 -9.20
CA ALA A 29 31.86 10.63 -10.07
C ALA A 29 31.45 12.10 -10.31
N LEU A 30 30.17 12.40 -10.44
CA LEU A 30 29.67 13.77 -10.55
C LEU A 30 29.79 14.55 -9.24
N ALA A 31 29.65 13.88 -8.11
CA ALA A 31 29.72 14.49 -6.79
C ALA A 31 31.14 15.01 -6.46
N GLN A 32 32.17 14.24 -6.83
CA GLN A 32 33.53 14.63 -6.63
C GLN A 32 33.95 15.85 -7.48
N ALA A 33 33.29 16.03 -8.64
CA ALA A 33 33.62 17.13 -9.57
C ALA A 33 32.88 18.45 -9.23
N ARG A 34 31.79 18.47 -8.49
CA ARG A 34 30.87 19.62 -8.33
C ARG A 34 30.81 20.27 -6.93
N GLY A 35 31.56 19.78 -5.94
CA GLY A 35 31.76 20.47 -4.67
C GLY A 35 30.68 20.33 -3.61
N GLU A 36 30.52 21.36 -2.75
CA GLU A 36 29.67 21.28 -1.53
C GLU A 36 28.19 21.16 -1.80
N LEU A 37 27.67 21.80 -2.85
CA LEU A 37 26.25 21.79 -3.20
C LEU A 37 25.78 20.36 -3.58
N GLU A 38 26.62 19.67 -4.34
CA GLU A 38 26.34 18.29 -4.75
C GLU A 38 26.37 17.32 -3.56
N ARG A 39 27.34 17.51 -2.65
CA ARG A 39 27.39 16.71 -1.40
C ARG A 39 26.15 16.93 -0.52
N ALA A 40 25.65 18.15 -0.44
CA ALA A 40 24.42 18.46 0.28
C ALA A 40 23.20 17.80 -0.40
N ALA A 41 23.11 17.84 -1.73
CA ALA A 41 22.05 17.19 -2.50
C ALA A 41 22.05 15.66 -2.32
N GLN A 42 23.23 15.03 -2.30
CA GLN A 42 23.36 13.59 -2.04
C GLN A 42 22.99 13.21 -0.60
N GLY A 43 23.34 14.06 0.38
CA GLY A 43 22.91 13.86 1.76
C GLY A 43 21.38 13.92 1.90
N ALA A 44 20.73 14.87 1.23
CA ALA A 44 19.28 14.97 1.17
C ALA A 44 18.66 13.74 0.48
N ALA A 45 19.24 13.28 -0.63
CA ALA A 45 18.78 12.08 -1.34
C ALA A 45 18.91 10.82 -0.48
N ALA A 46 20.03 10.62 0.23
CA ALA A 46 20.18 9.49 1.16
C ALA A 46 19.16 9.52 2.30
N SER A 47 18.85 10.70 2.81
CA SER A 47 17.80 10.88 3.84
C SER A 47 16.42 10.55 3.30
N ALA A 48 16.09 10.99 2.08
CA ALA A 48 14.82 10.69 1.44
C ALA A 48 14.67 9.18 1.16
N ILE A 49 15.72 8.52 0.69
CA ILE A 49 15.74 7.05 0.51
C ILE A 49 15.46 6.34 1.84
N ALA A 50 16.11 6.77 2.94
CA ALA A 50 15.94 6.14 4.24
C ALA A 50 14.51 6.28 4.81
N GLN A 51 13.77 7.31 4.40
CA GLN A 51 12.39 7.59 4.82
C GLN A 51 11.35 7.06 3.85
N ALA A 52 11.72 6.66 2.64
CA ALA A 52 10.81 6.17 1.61
C ALA A 52 10.16 4.83 2.01
N ASP A 53 8.87 4.68 1.71
CA ASP A 53 8.17 3.41 1.82
C ASP A 53 8.53 2.47 0.66
N VAL A 54 8.79 3.05 -0.51
CA VAL A 54 9.16 2.36 -1.75
C VAL A 54 10.23 3.18 -2.46
N VAL A 55 11.27 2.53 -2.94
CA VAL A 55 12.29 3.16 -3.78
C VAL A 55 12.21 2.60 -5.19
N LEU A 56 12.09 3.47 -6.17
CA LEU A 56 12.22 3.14 -7.58
C LEU A 56 13.69 3.38 -7.98
N TRP A 57 14.44 2.30 -8.18
CA TRP A 57 15.81 2.40 -8.69
C TRP A 57 15.78 2.35 -10.21
N CYS A 58 15.88 3.52 -10.82
CA CYS A 58 15.82 3.72 -12.26
C CYS A 58 17.22 3.61 -12.88
N ASP A 59 17.39 2.69 -13.85
CA ASP A 59 18.64 2.51 -14.57
C ASP A 59 18.34 2.12 -16.03
N PRO A 60 18.71 2.95 -17.04
CA PRO A 60 18.46 2.64 -18.45
C PRO A 60 19.27 1.43 -18.92
N THR A 61 20.38 1.09 -18.28
CA THR A 61 21.23 -0.06 -18.64
C THR A 61 20.78 -1.36 -17.99
N ALA A 62 19.89 -1.29 -16.99
CA ALA A 62 19.43 -2.41 -16.17
C ALA A 62 20.55 -3.17 -15.41
N ARG A 63 21.69 -2.53 -15.19
CA ARG A 63 22.80 -3.12 -14.42
C ARG A 63 22.54 -3.09 -12.93
N PHE A 64 21.89 -2.02 -12.45
CA PHE A 64 21.55 -1.80 -11.03
C PHE A 64 22.75 -2.01 -10.11
N ASP A 65 23.89 -1.42 -10.49
CA ASP A 65 25.16 -1.58 -9.78
C ASP A 65 25.20 -0.66 -8.55
N ALA A 66 25.11 -1.24 -7.37
CA ALA A 66 25.17 -0.50 -6.11
C ALA A 66 26.56 0.10 -5.84
N SER A 67 27.61 -0.40 -6.50
CA SER A 67 28.98 0.14 -6.33
C SER A 67 29.16 1.50 -7.01
N SER A 68 28.28 1.86 -7.94
CA SER A 68 28.26 3.17 -8.59
C SER A 68 27.55 4.26 -7.77
N LEU A 69 26.90 3.87 -6.67
CA LEU A 69 26.15 4.80 -5.82
C LEU A 69 27.05 5.42 -4.75
N PRO A 70 26.81 6.68 -4.35
CA PRO A 70 27.44 7.27 -3.19
C PRO A 70 27.27 6.40 -1.95
N PRO A 71 28.30 6.29 -1.07
CA PRO A 71 28.27 5.40 0.08
C PRO A 71 27.06 5.59 0.99
N ALA A 72 26.60 6.83 1.18
CA ALA A 72 25.41 7.15 1.98
C ALA A 72 24.12 6.60 1.35
N ALA A 73 23.96 6.69 0.03
CA ALA A 73 22.83 6.17 -0.69
C ALA A 73 22.84 4.64 -0.73
N ALA A 74 23.98 4.01 -0.98
CA ALA A 74 24.16 2.57 -0.92
C ALA A 74 23.82 2.01 0.46
N ALA A 75 24.29 2.67 1.54
CA ALA A 75 23.96 2.31 2.92
C ALA A 75 22.46 2.49 3.24
N ALA A 76 21.82 3.53 2.71
CA ALA A 76 20.37 3.72 2.87
C ALA A 76 19.58 2.62 2.15
N LEU A 77 19.93 2.29 0.91
CA LEU A 77 19.30 1.21 0.15
C LEU A 77 19.48 -0.16 0.80
N SER A 78 20.65 -0.45 1.36
CA SER A 78 20.92 -1.75 2.02
C SER A 78 20.07 -1.98 3.28
N ARG A 79 19.58 -0.91 3.91
CA ARG A 79 18.69 -0.98 5.08
C ARG A 79 17.23 -1.26 4.68
N LEU A 80 16.86 -0.98 3.43
CA LEU A 80 15.54 -1.29 2.91
C LEU A 80 15.45 -2.78 2.59
N GLY A 81 14.32 -3.38 2.89
CA GLY A 81 14.06 -4.76 2.48
C GLY A 81 13.99 -4.87 0.95
N THR A 82 14.39 -6.01 0.40
CA THR A 82 14.40 -6.27 -1.05
C THR A 82 13.05 -6.02 -1.73
N ARG A 83 11.94 -6.10 -0.99
CA ARG A 83 10.58 -5.82 -1.48
C ARG A 83 10.24 -4.34 -1.57
N GLN A 84 11.03 -3.47 -0.93
CA GLN A 84 10.81 -2.02 -0.94
C GLN A 84 11.60 -1.33 -2.06
N VAL A 85 12.51 -2.04 -2.73
CA VAL A 85 13.28 -1.51 -3.85
C VAL A 85 12.79 -2.16 -5.15
N LEU A 86 12.16 -1.37 -6.00
CA LEU A 86 11.73 -1.79 -7.33
C LEU A 86 12.81 -1.34 -8.34
N ARG A 87 13.41 -2.31 -9.02
CA ARG A 87 14.38 -2.06 -10.09
C ARG A 87 13.63 -1.78 -11.38
N VAL A 88 13.83 -0.59 -11.94
CA VAL A 88 13.10 -0.10 -13.10
C VAL A 88 14.08 0.25 -14.21
N ARG A 89 14.02 -0.50 -15.30
CA ARG A 89 14.75 -0.14 -16.52
C ARG A 89 13.97 0.96 -17.24
N THR A 90 14.58 2.11 -17.37
CA THR A 90 14.02 3.24 -18.14
C THR A 90 14.45 3.19 -19.59
N CYS A 91 13.92 4.06 -20.44
CA CYS A 91 14.25 4.19 -21.86
C CYS A 91 14.15 2.84 -22.60
N ALA A 92 13.06 2.10 -22.39
CA ALA A 92 12.88 0.78 -22.99
C ALA A 92 12.82 0.79 -24.53
N ASP A 93 12.57 1.95 -25.13
CA ASP A 93 12.58 2.22 -26.56
C ASP A 93 13.99 2.18 -27.18
N LEU A 94 15.02 2.46 -26.38
CA LEU A 94 16.41 2.56 -26.90
C LEU A 94 17.15 1.23 -26.95
N VAL A 95 16.60 0.17 -26.40
CA VAL A 95 17.31 -1.11 -26.27
C VAL A 95 16.41 -2.26 -26.73
N ALA A 96 16.95 -3.13 -27.60
CA ALA A 96 16.28 -4.34 -28.03
C ALA A 96 15.74 -5.14 -26.85
N GLN A 97 14.48 -5.60 -26.95
CA GLN A 97 13.80 -6.34 -25.91
C GLN A 97 14.52 -7.65 -25.60
N GLY A 98 15.39 -7.63 -24.59
CA GLY A 98 15.91 -8.83 -23.95
C GLY A 98 15.03 -9.19 -22.76
N ALA A 99 14.84 -10.47 -22.50
CA ALA A 99 14.11 -10.98 -21.34
C ALA A 99 14.81 -10.55 -20.04
N SER A 100 14.49 -9.36 -19.53
CA SER A 100 14.94 -8.90 -18.23
C SER A 100 13.81 -9.09 -17.22
N GLU A 101 14.10 -9.67 -16.07
CA GLU A 101 13.18 -9.77 -14.94
C GLU A 101 12.80 -8.40 -14.36
N SER A 102 13.48 -7.32 -14.78
CA SER A 102 13.23 -5.97 -14.35
C SER A 102 11.96 -5.38 -14.99
N LEU A 103 11.30 -4.49 -14.25
CA LEU A 103 10.22 -3.67 -14.79
C LEU A 103 10.82 -2.71 -15.83
N SER A 104 10.46 -2.87 -17.10
CA SER A 104 10.91 -1.99 -18.18
C SER A 104 9.83 -0.98 -18.52
N VAL A 105 10.21 0.31 -18.63
CA VAL A 105 9.29 1.40 -18.92
C VAL A 105 9.86 2.35 -19.98
N CYS A 106 8.97 2.92 -20.77
CA CYS A 106 9.26 4.04 -21.65
C CYS A 106 8.27 5.17 -21.35
N ALA A 107 8.79 6.36 -21.04
CA ALA A 107 7.96 7.51 -20.73
C ALA A 107 7.34 8.15 -21.98
N LEU A 108 7.94 7.95 -23.18
CA LEU A 108 7.50 8.58 -24.42
C LEU A 108 6.18 7.99 -24.93
N ASP A 109 6.02 6.68 -24.84
CA ASP A 109 4.85 5.94 -25.34
C ASP A 109 3.99 5.31 -24.23
N GLY A 110 4.43 5.43 -22.98
CA GLY A 110 3.74 4.87 -21.81
C GLY A 110 3.96 3.37 -21.61
N PHE A 111 4.84 2.74 -22.40
CA PHE A 111 5.13 1.31 -22.25
C PHE A 111 5.54 0.96 -20.83
N GLY A 112 4.92 -0.07 -20.26
CA GLY A 112 5.24 -0.60 -18.95
C GLY A 112 4.76 0.22 -17.75
N LEU A 113 4.27 1.48 -17.92
CA LEU A 113 3.87 2.34 -16.80
C LEU A 113 2.73 1.75 -15.97
N ALA A 114 1.72 1.16 -16.60
CA ALA A 114 0.63 0.51 -15.88
C ALA A 114 1.11 -0.67 -15.00
N ARG A 115 2.12 -1.42 -15.47
CA ARG A 115 2.74 -2.51 -14.71
C ARG A 115 3.56 -1.96 -13.54
N LEU A 116 4.32 -0.88 -13.76
CA LEU A 116 5.07 -0.19 -12.71
C LEU A 116 4.12 0.33 -11.62
N LEU A 117 3.05 1.03 -11.98
CA LEU A 117 2.07 1.54 -11.02
C LEU A 117 1.42 0.43 -10.18
N ARG A 118 1.12 -0.72 -10.79
CA ARG A 118 0.62 -1.89 -10.03
C ARG A 118 1.66 -2.41 -9.05
N ALA A 119 2.92 -2.54 -9.48
CA ALA A 119 3.99 -2.98 -8.59
C ALA A 119 4.20 -2.03 -7.41
N VAL A 120 4.15 -0.71 -7.64
CA VAL A 120 4.19 0.30 -6.57
C VAL A 120 3.00 0.14 -5.63
N ALA A 121 1.78 0.00 -6.15
CA ALA A 121 0.58 -0.19 -5.33
C ALA A 121 0.67 -1.48 -4.49
N ASP A 122 1.17 -2.57 -5.06
CA ASP A 122 1.33 -3.85 -4.34
C ASP A 122 2.33 -3.73 -3.19
N VAL A 123 3.46 -3.06 -3.41
CA VAL A 123 4.47 -2.82 -2.35
C VAL A 123 3.91 -1.87 -1.29
N ALA A 124 3.22 -0.80 -1.69
CA ALA A 124 2.61 0.15 -0.78
C ALA A 124 1.55 -0.51 0.14
N VAL A 125 0.71 -1.39 -0.42
CA VAL A 125 -0.27 -2.15 0.37
C VAL A 125 0.44 -3.15 1.30
N ALA A 126 1.45 -3.87 0.81
CA ALA A 126 2.23 -4.79 1.64
C ALA A 126 2.97 -4.07 2.78
N GLY A 127 3.47 -2.86 2.52
CA GLY A 127 4.11 -1.98 3.52
C GLY A 127 3.12 -1.48 4.58
N ARG A 128 1.91 -1.08 4.16
CA ARG A 128 0.82 -0.68 5.08
C ARG A 128 0.39 -1.84 5.98
N GLY A 129 0.31 -3.06 5.45
CA GLY A 129 0.03 -4.25 6.25
C GLY A 129 1.03 -4.46 7.40
N ARG A 130 2.30 -4.14 7.20
CA ARG A 130 3.34 -4.23 8.25
C ARG A 130 3.29 -3.09 9.28
N ARG A 131 2.94 -1.87 8.85
CA ARG A 131 2.77 -0.71 9.74
C ARG A 131 1.38 -0.62 10.34
N GLY A 132 0.36 -1.09 9.63
CA GLY A 132 -1.04 -1.08 10.07
C GLY A 132 -1.43 -2.27 10.96
N LEU A 133 -0.72 -3.42 10.88
CA LEU A 133 -0.97 -4.58 11.77
C LEU A 133 -0.71 -4.27 13.26
N ALA A 134 0.11 -3.26 13.55
CA ALA A 134 0.29 -2.78 14.93
C ALA A 134 -0.93 -2.01 15.47
N ALA A 135 -1.90 -1.66 14.65
CA ALA A 135 -3.06 -0.86 15.00
C ALA A 135 -4.41 -1.60 14.92
N ILE A 136 -4.43 -2.90 14.64
CA ILE A 136 -5.66 -3.69 14.81
C ILE A 136 -5.89 -3.88 16.31
N LEU A 137 -6.70 -2.99 16.86
CA LEU A 137 -7.11 -3.09 18.25
C LEU A 137 -7.87 -4.41 18.47
N PRO A 138 -7.83 -5.01 19.67
CA PRO A 138 -8.56 -6.25 19.98
C PRO A 138 -10.04 -6.19 19.57
N ARG A 139 -10.67 -5.01 19.69
CA ARG A 139 -12.05 -4.77 19.24
C ARG A 139 -12.25 -4.96 17.72
N HIS A 140 -11.28 -4.49 16.90
CA HIS A 140 -11.36 -4.65 15.45
C HIS A 140 -11.22 -6.09 15.03
N ARG A 141 -10.35 -6.85 15.72
CA ARG A 141 -10.21 -8.28 15.50
C ARG A 141 -11.50 -9.02 15.83
N ALA A 142 -12.11 -8.72 16.97
CA ALA A 142 -13.39 -9.31 17.37
C ALA A 142 -14.51 -8.96 16.38
N ALA A 143 -14.56 -7.73 15.88
CA ALA A 143 -15.52 -7.31 14.85
C ALA A 143 -15.32 -8.09 13.53
N LEU A 144 -14.07 -8.26 13.08
CA LEU A 144 -13.75 -9.05 11.89
C LEU A 144 -14.13 -10.52 12.05
N GLU A 145 -13.88 -11.10 13.22
CA GLU A 145 -14.25 -12.49 13.54
C GLU A 145 -15.78 -12.67 13.50
N ARG A 146 -16.54 -11.76 14.10
CA ARG A 146 -18.04 -11.78 14.03
C ARG A 146 -18.54 -11.63 12.61
N CYS A 147 -18.00 -10.67 11.86
CA CYS A 147 -18.35 -10.46 10.45
C CYS A 147 -18.09 -11.73 9.62
N ALA A 148 -16.94 -12.37 9.80
CA ALA A 148 -16.59 -13.59 9.08
C ALA A 148 -17.49 -14.79 9.46
N VAL A 149 -17.89 -14.90 10.72
CA VAL A 149 -18.83 -15.94 11.18
C VAL A 149 -20.20 -15.73 10.57
N ALA A 150 -20.77 -14.52 10.66
CA ALA A 150 -22.08 -14.20 10.14
C ALA A 150 -22.15 -14.36 8.62
N THR A 151 -21.11 -13.94 7.89
CA THR A 151 -21.03 -14.12 6.43
C THR A 151 -20.99 -15.61 6.04
N ARG A 152 -20.23 -16.43 6.76
CA ARG A 152 -20.19 -17.87 6.51
C ARG A 152 -21.54 -18.52 6.78
N LEU A 153 -22.22 -18.16 7.86
CA LEU A 153 -23.55 -18.66 8.19
C LEU A 153 -24.55 -18.32 7.07
N ALA A 154 -24.58 -17.07 6.61
CA ALA A 154 -25.45 -16.66 5.50
C ALA A 154 -25.18 -17.45 4.21
N ARG A 155 -23.89 -17.63 3.88
CA ARG A 155 -23.48 -18.44 2.73
C ARG A 155 -23.91 -19.89 2.84
N ASP A 156 -23.71 -20.51 3.99
CA ASP A 156 -23.99 -21.94 4.19
C ASP A 156 -25.50 -22.20 4.15
N MET A 157 -26.33 -21.28 4.71
CA MET A 157 -27.77 -21.31 4.60
C MET A 157 -28.26 -21.13 3.16
N ALA A 158 -27.63 -20.21 2.40
CA ALA A 158 -27.95 -19.99 1.00
C ALA A 158 -27.52 -21.17 0.12
N ALA A 159 -26.37 -21.80 0.41
CA ALA A 159 -25.88 -22.95 -0.34
C ALA A 159 -26.71 -24.23 -0.11
N ALA A 160 -27.33 -24.38 1.05
CA ALA A 160 -28.19 -25.54 1.35
C ALA A 160 -29.46 -25.61 0.46
N THR A 161 -29.81 -24.51 -0.22
CA THR A 161 -31.03 -24.39 -1.06
C THR A 161 -30.72 -24.20 -2.55
N ALA A 162 -29.46 -24.48 -2.97
CA ALA A 162 -28.98 -24.16 -4.32
C ALA A 162 -29.71 -24.89 -5.47
N ASP A 163 -30.44 -25.97 -5.19
CA ASP A 163 -31.14 -26.76 -6.23
C ASP A 163 -32.48 -26.14 -6.69
N ASP A 164 -33.06 -25.19 -5.96
CA ASP A 164 -34.45 -24.74 -6.19
C ASP A 164 -34.58 -23.22 -6.50
N ALA A 165 -33.47 -22.49 -6.72
CA ALA A 165 -33.44 -21.02 -6.96
C ALA A 165 -34.26 -20.19 -5.94
N ARG A 166 -34.70 -20.80 -4.84
CA ARG A 166 -35.44 -20.19 -3.74
C ARG A 166 -34.71 -20.43 -2.44
N LEU A 167 -34.57 -19.39 -1.65
CA LEU A 167 -34.03 -19.52 -0.29
C LEU A 167 -35.13 -20.10 0.61
N ASP A 168 -34.87 -21.20 1.32
CA ASP A 168 -35.82 -21.80 2.29
C ASP A 168 -36.09 -20.88 3.48
N ARG A 169 -35.07 -20.07 3.86
CA ARG A 169 -35.12 -19.20 5.04
C ARG A 169 -34.52 -17.81 4.73
N PRO A 170 -35.20 -17.04 3.85
CA PRO A 170 -34.65 -15.74 3.40
C PRO A 170 -34.49 -14.74 4.55
N GLU A 171 -35.34 -14.80 5.56
CA GLU A 171 -35.26 -13.92 6.74
C GLU A 171 -34.04 -14.19 7.59
N GLU A 172 -33.68 -15.47 7.78
CA GLU A 172 -32.49 -15.87 8.54
C GLU A 172 -31.21 -15.47 7.79
N VAL A 173 -31.17 -15.67 6.47
CA VAL A 173 -30.05 -15.22 5.62
C VAL A 173 -29.92 -13.70 5.67
N ALA A 174 -31.04 -12.97 5.57
CA ALA A 174 -31.03 -11.51 5.65
C ALA A 174 -30.57 -11.02 7.04
N GLN A 175 -30.94 -11.73 8.12
CA GLN A 175 -30.46 -11.39 9.47
C GLN A 175 -28.97 -11.61 9.60
N ALA A 176 -28.44 -12.76 9.16
CA ALA A 176 -27.00 -13.02 9.20
C ALA A 176 -26.19 -12.01 8.39
N LEU A 177 -26.70 -11.54 7.26
CA LEU A 177 -26.06 -10.47 6.48
C LEU A 177 -26.10 -9.11 7.20
N ARG A 178 -27.20 -8.79 7.91
CA ARG A 178 -27.24 -7.58 8.76
C ARG A 178 -26.20 -7.63 9.88
N ASP A 179 -26.12 -8.77 10.57
CA ASP A 179 -25.14 -8.98 11.64
C ASP A 179 -23.69 -8.82 11.12
N ALA A 180 -23.44 -9.31 9.90
CA ALA A 180 -22.13 -9.11 9.23
C ALA A 180 -21.87 -7.64 8.91
N LEU A 181 -22.88 -6.91 8.41
CA LEU A 181 -22.75 -5.47 8.10
C LEU A 181 -22.57 -4.62 9.36
N ASP A 182 -23.26 -4.94 10.44
CA ASP A 182 -23.13 -4.24 11.72
C ASP A 182 -21.72 -4.44 12.31
N ALA A 183 -21.24 -5.69 12.29
CA ALA A 183 -19.87 -5.99 12.71
C ALA A 183 -18.80 -5.27 11.85
N ALA A 184 -19.01 -5.20 10.52
CA ALA A 184 -18.14 -4.44 9.63
C ALA A 184 -18.24 -2.93 9.88
N GLY A 185 -19.42 -2.42 10.24
CA GLY A 185 -19.66 -1.02 10.58
C GLY A 185 -18.82 -0.53 11.77
N GLU A 186 -18.59 -1.40 12.76
CA GLU A 186 -17.72 -1.10 13.91
C GLU A 186 -16.27 -0.77 13.50
N LEU A 187 -15.78 -1.35 12.40
CA LEU A 187 -14.42 -1.06 11.89
C LEU A 187 -14.30 0.34 11.30
N SER A 188 -15.38 0.85 10.72
CA SER A 188 -15.42 2.19 10.11
C SER A 188 -15.77 3.30 11.09
N GLY A 189 -15.95 2.96 12.38
CA GLY A 189 -16.36 3.92 13.42
C GLY A 189 -17.83 4.34 13.33
N ARG A 190 -18.68 3.59 12.62
CA ARG A 190 -20.14 3.73 12.75
C ARG A 190 -20.52 3.27 14.13
N ILE A 191 -20.69 4.23 15.01
CA ILE A 191 -21.21 4.01 16.36
C ILE A 191 -22.72 3.93 16.22
N GLY A 192 -23.31 2.79 16.59
CA GLY A 192 -24.76 2.63 16.64
C GLY A 192 -25.37 3.63 17.65
N VAL A 193 -26.59 4.12 17.37
CA VAL A 193 -27.29 5.06 18.25
C VAL A 193 -27.40 4.49 19.67
N GLU A 194 -27.56 3.18 19.82
CA GLU A 194 -27.63 2.52 21.14
C GLU A 194 -26.32 2.54 21.90
N GLU A 195 -25.17 2.47 21.22
CA GLU A 195 -23.86 2.57 21.86
C GLU A 195 -23.58 4.02 22.34
N ILE A 196 -24.02 5.03 21.58
CA ILE A 196 -23.98 6.43 21.99
C ILE A 196 -24.84 6.62 23.24
N LEU A 197 -26.06 6.11 23.24
CA LEU A 197 -26.95 6.17 24.39
C LEU A 197 -26.35 5.43 25.59
N GLY A 198 -25.80 4.23 25.40
CA GLY A 198 -25.12 3.47 26.47
C GLY A 198 -23.95 4.23 27.09
N ARG A 199 -23.12 4.91 26.29
CA ARG A 199 -22.01 5.75 26.78
C ARG A 199 -22.51 7.01 27.49
N VAL A 200 -23.58 7.64 26.97
CA VAL A 200 -24.21 8.79 27.62
C VAL A 200 -24.78 8.38 28.98
N PHE A 201 -25.53 7.27 29.06
CA PHE A 201 -26.08 6.78 30.32
C PHE A 201 -25.01 6.30 31.32
N ALA A 202 -23.89 5.70 30.81
CA ALA A 202 -22.78 5.31 31.67
C ALA A 202 -21.99 6.50 32.23
N SER A 203 -22.03 7.67 31.59
CA SER A 203 -21.40 8.90 32.06
C SER A 203 -22.30 9.73 32.97
N PHE A 204 -23.61 9.51 32.94
CA PHE A 204 -24.54 10.06 33.90
C PHE A 204 -24.63 9.12 35.10
N CYS A 205 -23.86 9.36 36.16
CA CYS A 205 -24.21 8.83 37.45
C CYS A 205 -25.63 9.28 37.78
N VAL A 206 -26.58 8.36 37.68
CA VAL A 206 -27.94 8.63 38.23
C VAL A 206 -27.74 8.81 39.72
N GLY A 207 -27.66 10.05 40.09
CA GLY A 207 -27.53 10.47 41.48
C GLY A 207 -28.70 9.91 42.30
N LYS A 208 -28.37 9.57 43.53
CA LYS A 208 -29.32 9.38 44.63
C LYS A 208 -30.29 10.56 44.70
#